data_df7d0381f4c3b3a7a3f761325b4f6110
#
_entry.id   df7d0381f4c3b3a7a3f761325b4f6110
#
_cell.length_a   1.000
_cell.length_b   1.000
_cell.length_c   1.000
_cell.angle_alpha   90.00
_cell.angle_beta   90.00
_cell.angle_gamma   90.00
#
_symmetry.space_group_name_H-M   'P 1'
#
loop_
_entity.id
_entity.type
_entity.pdbx_description
1 polymer ?
#
loop_
_entity_poly.entity_id
_entity_poly.type
_entity_poly.pdbx_seq_one_letter_code
_entity_poly.pdbx_strand_id
1 'polypeptide(L)'
;MPTKSLPFLSFLCLAIVCVPMLVVAADKADSTYTGLPFSSTPEEAAQTGMLALPRVVTPETAQLLGFGSATDAAFAKVDLKAPWIVYEISLLHREISDPDALLQKTNIIFYPITVGDKVASSLTVAFSQKDRTWTTTEWGRSGRIQKLTKHRKSASSIAVRVPEFNLLFVGDRANGQLMLTPIKNVPQFKFVEGHQLSAQEVLARLSLVAKTRKPTEPHTPQEPG
;
A
#
# COMPACT_ATOMS: atom_id res chain seq x y z
N MET A 1 -71.52 -18.30 39.11
CA MET A 1 -71.28 -17.99 37.72
C MET A 1 -69.91 -17.29 37.65
N PRO A 2 -68.87 -17.87 37.13
CA PRO A 2 -67.58 -17.26 37.11
C PRO A 2 -67.32 -16.58 35.72
N THR A 3 -66.99 -15.35 35.76
CA THR A 3 -66.57 -14.52 34.62
C THR A 3 -65.11 -14.84 34.29
N LYS A 4 -64.85 -15.32 33.06
CA LYS A 4 -63.54 -15.59 32.51
C LYS A 4 -62.90 -14.27 32.01
N SER A 5 -61.80 -13.89 32.62
CA SER A 5 -60.93 -12.83 32.11
C SER A 5 -59.92 -13.39 31.07
N LEU A 6 -59.93 -12.85 29.87
CA LEU A 6 -58.93 -13.11 28.83
C LEU A 6 -57.61 -12.40 29.16
N PRO A 7 -56.46 -12.99 28.91
CA PRO A 7 -55.20 -12.30 28.98
C PRO A 7 -54.93 -11.56 27.69
N PHE A 8 -54.57 -10.28 27.85
CA PHE A 8 -54.03 -9.40 26.82
C PHE A 8 -52.69 -9.89 26.35
N LEU A 9 -52.59 -10.36 25.11
CA LEU A 9 -51.34 -10.68 24.45
C LEU A 9 -50.71 -9.37 23.96
N SER A 10 -49.71 -8.89 24.70
CA SER A 10 -48.83 -7.79 24.23
C SER A 10 -47.92 -8.31 23.14
N PHE A 11 -48.23 -7.95 21.91
CA PHE A 11 -47.32 -8.10 20.77
C PHE A 11 -46.17 -7.08 20.91
N LEU A 12 -45.03 -7.52 21.38
CA LEU A 12 -43.78 -6.76 21.34
C LEU A 12 -43.24 -6.81 19.92
N CYS A 13 -43.54 -5.85 19.09
CA CYS A 13 -42.91 -5.65 17.81
C CYS A 13 -41.44 -5.29 18.02
N LEU A 14 -40.57 -6.30 17.87
CA LEU A 14 -39.14 -6.13 17.82
C LEU A 14 -38.80 -5.48 16.45
N ALA A 15 -38.69 -4.15 16.42
CA ALA A 15 -38.19 -3.44 15.25
C ALA A 15 -36.70 -3.78 15.09
N ILE A 16 -36.41 -4.72 14.20
CA ILE A 16 -35.06 -4.98 13.72
C ILE A 16 -34.68 -3.77 12.88
N VAL A 17 -33.93 -2.86 13.49
CA VAL A 17 -33.25 -1.77 12.78
C VAL A 17 -32.12 -2.44 11.98
N CYS A 18 -32.41 -2.76 10.71
CA CYS A 18 -31.35 -3.05 9.72
C CYS A 18 -30.56 -1.76 9.54
N VAL A 19 -29.45 -1.63 10.27
CA VAL A 19 -28.40 -0.67 9.95
C VAL A 19 -27.75 -1.21 8.67
N PRO A 20 -27.86 -0.51 7.52
CA PRO A 20 -27.07 -0.90 6.37
C PRO A 20 -25.61 -0.71 6.76
N MET A 21 -24.90 -1.84 6.92
CA MET A 21 -23.45 -1.84 6.95
C MET A 21 -23.00 -1.23 5.62
N LEU A 22 -22.65 0.04 5.67
CA LEU A 22 -21.94 0.70 4.59
C LEU A 22 -20.57 0.01 4.52
N VAL A 23 -20.52 -1.07 3.74
CA VAL A 23 -19.25 -1.60 3.26
C VAL A 23 -18.70 -0.50 2.35
N VAL A 24 -17.94 0.40 2.95
CA VAL A 24 -17.06 1.29 2.20
C VAL A 24 -16.05 0.37 1.54
N ALA A 25 -16.38 -0.01 0.32
CA ALA A 25 -15.42 -0.60 -0.61
C ALA A 25 -14.30 0.45 -0.78
N ALA A 26 -13.22 0.27 -0.02
CA ALA A 26 -11.98 1.04 -0.12
C ALA A 26 -11.19 0.66 -1.38
N ASP A 27 -11.90 0.26 -2.44
CA ASP A 27 -11.36 -0.16 -3.72
C ASP A 27 -12.01 0.61 -4.86
N LYS A 28 -11.83 1.90 -4.83
CA LYS A 28 -11.85 2.77 -6.02
C LYS A 28 -11.68 4.23 -5.57
N ALA A 29 -10.53 4.55 -5.01
CA ALA A 29 -10.02 5.89 -5.23
C ALA A 29 -9.49 5.90 -6.68
N ASP A 30 -10.43 5.90 -7.62
CA ASP A 30 -10.20 6.30 -9.00
C ASP A 30 -10.02 7.84 -8.96
N SER A 31 -8.97 8.28 -8.25
CA SER A 31 -8.54 9.66 -8.29
C SER A 31 -7.65 9.85 -9.52
N THR A 32 -8.26 9.70 -10.68
CA THR A 32 -7.75 10.34 -11.88
C THR A 32 -7.82 11.84 -11.63
N TYR A 33 -6.80 12.39 -10.96
CA TYR A 33 -6.49 13.81 -11.02
C TYR A 33 -6.03 14.11 -12.46
N THR A 34 -6.98 14.10 -13.38
CA THR A 34 -6.80 14.51 -14.77
C THR A 34 -6.54 16.01 -14.78
N GLY A 35 -5.30 16.42 -14.71
CA GLY A 35 -4.95 17.83 -14.76
C GLY A 35 -3.55 18.21 -14.27
N LEU A 36 -2.78 17.26 -13.73
CA LEU A 36 -1.38 17.54 -13.45
C LEU A 36 -0.59 17.53 -14.76
N PRO A 37 0.29 18.51 -15.00
CA PRO A 37 1.12 18.52 -16.18
C PRO A 37 2.01 17.27 -16.23
N PHE A 38 2.22 16.75 -17.42
CA PHE A 38 3.14 15.66 -17.67
C PHE A 38 4.57 16.12 -17.43
N SER A 39 5.35 15.29 -16.75
CA SER A 39 6.72 15.59 -16.39
C SER A 39 7.69 14.66 -17.13
N SER A 40 8.86 15.20 -17.50
CA SER A 40 9.91 14.44 -18.18
C SER A 40 10.72 13.59 -17.21
N THR A 41 10.80 14.00 -15.95
CA THR A 41 11.54 13.31 -14.89
C THR A 41 10.62 12.96 -13.70
N PRO A 42 10.97 11.94 -12.92
CA PRO A 42 10.20 11.60 -11.71
C PRO A 42 10.27 12.69 -10.64
N GLU A 43 11.38 13.43 -10.56
CA GLU A 43 11.54 14.55 -9.62
C GLU A 43 10.61 15.70 -9.94
N GLU A 44 10.48 16.07 -11.23
CA GLU A 44 9.52 17.06 -11.68
C GLU A 44 8.08 16.63 -11.38
N ALA A 45 7.76 15.36 -11.62
CA ALA A 45 6.45 14.83 -11.29
C ALA A 45 6.17 14.89 -9.79
N ALA A 46 7.17 14.59 -8.96
CA ALA A 46 7.04 14.69 -7.50
C ALA A 46 6.83 16.15 -7.05
N GLN A 47 7.59 17.11 -7.60
CA GLN A 47 7.39 18.52 -7.31
C GLN A 47 6.01 19.02 -7.74
N THR A 48 5.57 18.64 -8.94
CA THR A 48 4.23 18.96 -9.45
C THR A 48 3.14 18.37 -8.55
N GLY A 49 3.32 17.13 -8.08
CA GLY A 49 2.42 16.50 -7.12
C GLY A 49 2.32 17.28 -5.81
N MET A 50 3.42 17.86 -5.34
CA MET A 50 3.40 18.69 -4.12
C MET A 50 2.59 19.97 -4.30
N LEU A 51 2.56 20.56 -5.48
CA LEU A 51 1.72 21.73 -5.75
C LEU A 51 0.22 21.42 -5.64
N ALA A 52 -0.16 20.18 -5.90
CA ALA A 52 -1.54 19.73 -5.75
C ALA A 52 -1.89 19.33 -4.29
N LEU A 53 -0.91 19.09 -3.45
CA LEU A 53 -1.11 18.60 -2.09
C LEU A 53 -2.10 19.42 -1.26
N PRO A 54 -2.08 20.78 -1.26
CA PRO A 54 -3.05 21.60 -0.49
C PRO A 54 -4.51 21.42 -0.93
N ARG A 55 -4.73 20.92 -2.15
CA ARG A 55 -6.09 20.64 -2.66
C ARG A 55 -6.57 19.23 -2.26
N VAL A 56 -5.63 18.33 -1.99
CA VAL A 56 -5.89 16.93 -1.62
C VAL A 56 -6.04 16.77 -0.11
N VAL A 57 -5.26 17.54 0.66
CA VAL A 57 -5.28 17.50 2.12
C VAL A 57 -6.29 18.50 2.67
N THR A 58 -7.45 17.98 3.03
CA THR A 58 -8.50 18.73 3.77
C THR A 58 -8.43 18.36 5.25
N PRO A 59 -9.15 19.06 6.14
CA PRO A 59 -9.24 18.66 7.55
C PRO A 59 -9.68 17.20 7.73
N GLU A 60 -10.56 16.69 6.84
CA GLU A 60 -11.10 15.34 6.90
C GLU A 60 -10.09 14.28 6.38
N THR A 61 -9.26 14.64 5.40
CA THR A 61 -8.32 13.70 4.76
C THR A 61 -6.93 13.76 5.36
N ALA A 62 -6.57 14.78 6.12
CA ALA A 62 -5.22 14.99 6.64
C ALA A 62 -4.66 13.76 7.36
N GLN A 63 -5.39 13.21 8.33
CA GLN A 63 -4.95 12.04 9.08
C GLN A 63 -4.83 10.79 8.21
N LEU A 64 -5.74 10.57 7.26
CA LEU A 64 -5.69 9.43 6.32
C LEU A 64 -4.44 9.50 5.44
N LEU A 65 -4.02 10.72 5.09
CA LEU A 65 -2.84 10.97 4.28
C LEU A 65 -1.54 11.06 5.12
N GLY A 66 -1.65 10.94 6.45
CA GLY A 66 -0.51 10.89 7.36
C GLY A 66 -0.07 12.23 7.94
N PHE A 67 -0.85 13.29 7.73
CA PHE A 67 -0.62 14.60 8.32
C PHE A 67 -1.36 14.75 9.65
N GLY A 68 -0.80 15.47 10.61
CA GLY A 68 -1.47 15.76 11.86
C GLY A 68 -2.65 16.73 11.67
N SER A 69 -2.52 17.63 10.69
CA SER A 69 -3.55 18.60 10.32
C SER A 69 -3.41 19.02 8.84
N ALA A 70 -4.42 19.66 8.29
CA ALA A 70 -4.32 20.28 6.96
C ALA A 70 -3.26 21.41 6.92
N THR A 71 -3.04 22.09 8.06
CA THR A 71 -1.99 23.11 8.19
C THR A 71 -0.60 22.50 8.05
N ASP A 72 -0.36 21.30 8.60
CA ASP A 72 0.95 20.62 8.46
C ASP A 72 1.27 20.34 7.00
N ALA A 73 0.28 20.04 6.18
CA ALA A 73 0.49 19.82 4.75
C ALA A 73 0.99 21.06 4.02
N ALA A 74 0.66 22.27 4.49
CA ALA A 74 1.15 23.52 3.91
C ALA A 74 2.66 23.72 4.11
N PHE A 75 3.23 23.09 5.13
CA PHE A 75 4.68 23.11 5.43
C PHE A 75 5.41 21.86 4.97
N ALA A 76 4.68 20.93 4.34
CA ALA A 76 5.24 19.66 3.89
C ALA A 76 6.20 19.87 2.71
N LYS A 77 7.27 19.05 2.68
CA LYS A 77 8.26 19.04 1.60
C LYS A 77 8.47 17.62 1.11
N VAL A 78 8.66 17.45 -0.19
CA VAL A 78 9.08 16.18 -0.75
C VAL A 78 10.59 16.02 -0.59
N ASP A 79 11.03 14.86 -0.12
CA ASP A 79 12.45 14.52 -0.06
C ASP A 79 12.89 13.87 -1.37
N LEU A 80 13.38 14.70 -2.29
CA LEU A 80 13.89 14.23 -3.58
C LEU A 80 15.23 13.49 -3.48
N LYS A 81 15.95 13.61 -2.33
CA LYS A 81 17.25 12.96 -2.14
C LYS A 81 17.14 11.54 -1.61
N ALA A 82 15.97 11.17 -1.12
CA ALA A 82 15.72 9.86 -0.54
C ALA A 82 14.57 9.09 -1.22
N PRO A 83 14.53 8.98 -2.57
CA PRO A 83 13.51 8.21 -3.25
C PRO A 83 13.60 6.73 -2.89
N TRP A 84 12.48 6.03 -3.01
CA TRP A 84 12.40 4.59 -2.94
C TRP A 84 12.05 4.05 -4.31
N ILE A 85 13.05 3.54 -5.03
CA ILE A 85 12.82 2.83 -6.31
C ILE A 85 12.14 1.50 -5.96
N VAL A 86 11.00 1.25 -6.60
CA VAL A 86 10.20 0.05 -6.33
C VAL A 86 10.60 -1.06 -7.29
N TYR A 87 10.88 -2.21 -6.73
CA TYR A 87 11.07 -3.47 -7.43
C TYR A 87 9.95 -4.44 -7.03
N GLU A 88 9.66 -5.38 -7.90
CA GLU A 88 8.72 -6.47 -7.62
C GLU A 88 9.40 -7.83 -7.81
N ILE A 89 9.01 -8.77 -6.95
CA ILE A 89 9.30 -10.18 -7.11
C ILE A 89 7.95 -10.85 -7.37
N SER A 90 7.74 -11.39 -8.57
CA SER A 90 6.58 -12.20 -8.89
C SER A 90 6.91 -13.68 -8.75
N LEU A 91 6.08 -14.38 -7.99
CA LEU A 91 6.19 -15.83 -7.77
C LEU A 91 5.34 -16.62 -8.76
N LEU A 92 4.56 -15.94 -9.62
CA LEU A 92 3.72 -16.56 -10.61
C LEU A 92 4.59 -17.16 -11.73
N HIS A 93 4.46 -18.47 -11.95
CA HIS A 93 5.02 -19.19 -13.11
C HIS A 93 6.55 -19.33 -13.20
N ARG A 94 7.30 -19.20 -12.09
CA ARG A 94 8.77 -19.36 -12.14
C ARG A 94 9.27 -20.36 -11.09
N GLU A 95 10.20 -21.23 -11.53
CA GLU A 95 11.04 -21.96 -10.61
C GLU A 95 11.97 -20.96 -9.90
N ILE A 96 12.05 -21.06 -8.57
CA ILE A 96 12.80 -20.12 -7.73
C ILE A 96 14.23 -20.62 -7.65
N SER A 97 15.05 -20.32 -8.67
CA SER A 97 16.46 -20.67 -8.66
C SER A 97 17.38 -19.51 -8.26
N ASP A 98 17.08 -18.30 -8.75
CA ASP A 98 17.88 -17.10 -8.51
C ASP A 98 16.99 -15.92 -8.10
N PRO A 99 17.14 -15.41 -6.87
CA PRO A 99 16.38 -14.24 -6.39
C PRO A 99 16.61 -12.97 -7.22
N ASP A 100 17.83 -12.76 -7.73
CA ASP A 100 18.16 -11.58 -8.52
C ASP A 100 17.48 -11.61 -9.89
N ALA A 101 17.31 -12.77 -10.49
CA ALA A 101 16.58 -12.95 -11.75
C ALA A 101 15.08 -12.70 -11.62
N LEU A 102 14.52 -12.82 -10.41
CA LEU A 102 13.11 -12.55 -10.13
C LEU A 102 12.84 -11.07 -9.79
N LEU A 103 13.90 -10.31 -9.47
CA LEU A 103 13.77 -8.91 -9.06
C LEU A 103 13.60 -8.01 -10.30
N GLN A 104 12.40 -7.53 -10.53
CA GLN A 104 12.05 -6.66 -11.66
C GLN A 104 11.88 -5.21 -11.19
N LYS A 105 12.62 -4.29 -11.82
CA LYS A 105 12.42 -2.87 -11.59
C LYS A 105 11.05 -2.45 -12.13
N THR A 106 10.25 -1.78 -11.31
CA THR A 106 8.98 -1.23 -11.74
C THR A 106 9.14 0.20 -12.27
N ASN A 107 8.06 0.72 -12.82
CA ASN A 107 7.95 2.12 -13.21
C ASN A 107 7.39 3.01 -12.08
N ILE A 108 7.64 2.63 -10.83
CA ILE A 108 7.08 3.29 -9.63
C ILE A 108 8.21 3.76 -8.73
N ILE A 109 8.07 4.98 -8.21
CA ILE A 109 8.97 5.56 -7.22
C ILE A 109 8.13 6.15 -6.10
N PHE A 110 8.50 5.86 -4.84
CA PHE A 110 7.93 6.53 -3.68
C PHE A 110 8.88 7.62 -3.21
N TYR A 111 8.36 8.82 -3.03
CA TYR A 111 9.06 9.93 -2.41
C TYR A 111 8.52 10.18 -1.01
N PRO A 112 9.36 10.20 0.03
CA PRO A 112 8.92 10.64 1.34
C PRO A 112 8.46 12.10 1.31
N ILE A 113 7.39 12.39 2.04
CA ILE A 113 6.94 13.75 2.33
C ILE A 113 7.23 14.01 3.81
N THR A 114 7.95 15.08 4.09
CA THR A 114 8.35 15.45 5.44
C THR A 114 7.63 16.70 5.91
N VAL A 115 7.36 16.77 7.22
CA VAL A 115 6.96 17.99 7.95
C VAL A 115 8.03 18.23 9.02
N GLY A 116 8.81 19.29 8.85
CA GLY A 116 10.07 19.41 9.56
C GLY A 116 11.00 18.25 9.22
N ASP A 117 11.55 17.60 10.24
CA ASP A 117 12.49 16.48 10.08
C ASP A 117 11.79 15.10 10.11
N LYS A 118 10.45 15.07 10.17
CA LYS A 118 9.69 13.82 10.28
C LYS A 118 9.04 13.45 8.97
N VAL A 119 9.19 12.19 8.58
CA VAL A 119 8.42 11.62 7.47
C VAL A 119 6.95 11.52 7.90
N ALA A 120 6.10 12.33 7.29
CA ALA A 120 4.67 12.38 7.58
C ALA A 120 3.87 11.52 6.60
N SER A 121 4.22 11.57 5.32
CA SER A 121 3.45 10.94 4.24
C SER A 121 4.36 10.46 3.12
N SER A 122 3.78 10.04 2.02
CA SER A 122 4.51 9.74 0.78
C SER A 122 3.74 10.20 -0.45
N LEU A 123 4.49 10.37 -1.52
CA LEU A 123 4.00 10.62 -2.85
C LEU A 123 4.48 9.50 -3.76
N THR A 124 3.58 8.93 -4.54
CA THR A 124 3.87 7.91 -5.53
C THR A 124 3.91 8.54 -6.91
N VAL A 125 5.00 8.30 -7.63
CA VAL A 125 5.17 8.73 -9.01
C VAL A 125 5.30 7.48 -9.87
N ALA A 126 4.59 7.47 -11.01
CA ALA A 126 4.62 6.35 -11.94
C ALA A 126 4.92 6.84 -13.36
N PHE A 127 5.64 6.00 -14.12
CA PHE A 127 5.92 6.24 -15.53
C PHE A 127 4.87 5.57 -16.40
N SER A 128 4.22 6.37 -17.26
CA SER A 128 3.34 5.88 -18.31
C SER A 128 4.13 5.50 -19.55
N GLN A 129 4.15 4.23 -19.89
CA GLN A 129 4.78 3.75 -21.13
C GLN A 129 4.11 4.32 -22.38
N LYS A 130 2.79 4.50 -22.33
CA LYS A 130 1.99 5.02 -23.43
C LYS A 130 2.35 6.47 -23.74
N ASP A 131 2.41 7.30 -22.71
CA ASP A 131 2.61 8.75 -22.87
C ASP A 131 4.07 9.14 -22.73
N ARG A 132 4.93 8.20 -22.31
CA ARG A 132 6.36 8.40 -22.03
C ARG A 132 6.63 9.55 -21.03
N THR A 133 5.78 9.62 -20.02
CA THR A 133 5.79 10.70 -19.02
C THR A 133 5.71 10.14 -17.61
N TRP A 134 6.20 10.92 -16.65
CA TRP A 134 6.04 10.69 -15.24
C TRP A 134 4.86 11.48 -14.70
N THR A 135 4.07 10.85 -13.84
CA THR A 135 2.92 11.49 -13.19
C THR A 135 2.82 11.09 -11.73
N THR A 136 2.34 11.99 -10.89
CA THR A 136 1.95 11.65 -9.52
C THR A 136 0.63 10.89 -9.56
N THR A 137 0.60 9.71 -8.96
CA THR A 137 -0.57 8.82 -8.98
C THR A 137 -1.24 8.70 -7.62
N GLU A 138 -0.51 8.94 -6.52
CA GLU A 138 -1.05 8.72 -5.17
C GLU A 138 -0.32 9.57 -4.13
N TRP A 139 -1.07 10.00 -3.10
CA TRP A 139 -0.54 10.58 -1.85
C TRP A 139 -0.94 9.70 -0.68
N GLY A 140 -0.18 9.72 0.40
CA GLY A 140 -0.52 8.99 1.61
C GLY A 140 0.43 7.84 1.90
N ARG A 141 -0.11 6.73 2.44
CA ARG A 141 0.67 5.54 2.86
C ARG A 141 1.74 5.85 3.91
N SER A 142 1.48 6.80 4.80
CA SER A 142 2.40 7.24 5.85
C SER A 142 3.05 6.09 6.61
N GLY A 143 2.26 5.13 7.06
CA GLY A 143 2.78 3.98 7.81
C GLY A 143 3.76 3.10 7.02
N ARG A 144 3.60 2.98 5.70
CA ARG A 144 4.53 2.22 4.85
C ARG A 144 5.83 2.96 4.66
N ILE A 145 5.76 4.24 4.30
CA ILE A 145 6.97 5.03 4.03
C ILE A 145 7.80 5.26 5.29
N GLN A 146 7.16 5.49 6.43
CA GLN A 146 7.84 5.61 7.72
C GLN A 146 8.61 4.32 8.06
N LYS A 147 8.00 3.15 7.86
CA LYS A 147 8.65 1.86 8.10
C LYS A 147 9.78 1.59 7.10
N LEU A 148 9.58 1.89 5.82
CA LEU A 148 10.67 1.82 4.84
C LEU A 148 11.84 2.70 5.29
N THR A 149 11.58 3.95 5.65
CA THR A 149 12.62 4.91 6.08
C THR A 149 13.30 4.47 7.36
N LYS A 150 12.56 3.94 8.33
CA LYS A 150 13.12 3.39 9.60
C LYS A 150 14.12 2.27 9.35
N HIS A 151 13.90 1.44 8.34
CA HIS A 151 14.73 0.27 8.04
C HIS A 151 15.72 0.51 6.88
N ARG A 152 15.78 1.73 6.34
CA ARG A 152 16.77 2.10 5.32
C ARG A 152 18.18 1.99 5.87
N LYS A 153 19.06 1.28 5.17
CA LYS A 153 20.47 1.10 5.57
C LYS A 153 21.42 1.98 4.76
N SER A 154 21.06 2.28 3.52
CA SER A 154 21.91 3.06 2.61
C SER A 154 21.07 3.87 1.63
N ALA A 155 21.71 4.78 0.91
CA ALA A 155 21.07 5.49 -0.18
C ALA A 155 20.66 4.56 -1.34
N SER A 156 21.31 3.41 -1.49
CA SER A 156 21.02 2.39 -2.51
C SER A 156 19.94 1.39 -2.07
N SER A 157 19.38 1.51 -0.85
CA SER A 157 18.27 0.68 -0.43
C SER A 157 17.08 0.86 -1.35
N ILE A 158 16.40 -0.23 -1.70
CA ILE A 158 15.23 -0.28 -2.59
C ILE A 158 13.99 -0.77 -1.84
N ALA A 159 12.81 -0.46 -2.36
CA ALA A 159 11.57 -1.05 -1.91
C ALA A 159 11.24 -2.28 -2.75
N VAL A 160 11.06 -3.45 -2.13
CA VAL A 160 10.76 -4.71 -2.83
C VAL A 160 9.37 -5.18 -2.47
N ARG A 161 8.49 -5.27 -3.47
CA ARG A 161 7.11 -5.76 -3.33
C ARG A 161 7.00 -7.21 -3.73
N VAL A 162 6.15 -7.96 -3.03
CA VAL A 162 5.65 -9.27 -3.45
C VAL A 162 4.14 -9.15 -3.52
N PRO A 163 3.58 -8.82 -4.70
CA PRO A 163 2.18 -8.46 -4.88
C PRO A 163 1.22 -9.56 -4.42
N GLU A 164 1.52 -10.82 -4.73
CA GLU A 164 0.67 -11.98 -4.44
C GLU A 164 0.34 -12.13 -2.95
N PHE A 165 1.19 -11.58 -2.08
CA PHE A 165 1.02 -11.64 -0.63
C PHE A 165 0.84 -10.26 0.02
N ASN A 166 0.77 -9.19 -0.78
CA ASN A 166 0.74 -7.80 -0.31
C ASN A 166 1.87 -7.52 0.71
N LEU A 167 3.08 -7.98 0.38
CA LEU A 167 4.27 -7.79 1.20
C LEU A 167 5.16 -6.68 0.64
N LEU A 168 5.86 -6.03 1.56
CA LEU A 168 6.83 -4.99 1.24
C LEU A 168 8.05 -5.17 2.14
N PHE A 169 9.22 -5.05 1.53
CA PHE A 169 10.52 -5.20 2.18
C PHE A 169 11.42 -4.02 1.84
N VAL A 170 12.38 -3.75 2.71
CA VAL A 170 13.58 -2.99 2.33
C VAL A 170 14.58 -3.98 1.75
N GLY A 171 15.01 -3.74 0.52
CA GLY A 171 16.05 -4.51 -0.15
C GLY A 171 17.40 -3.78 -0.08
N ASP A 172 18.45 -4.49 0.31
CA ASP A 172 19.83 -4.02 0.35
C ASP A 172 20.76 -5.11 -0.21
N ARG A 173 21.95 -4.72 -0.66
CA ARG A 173 22.97 -5.69 -1.01
C ARG A 173 24.04 -5.78 0.08
N ALA A 174 24.28 -7.00 0.54
CA ALA A 174 25.38 -7.32 1.46
C ALA A 174 26.20 -8.45 0.87
N ASN A 175 27.50 -8.24 0.72
CA ASN A 175 28.42 -9.23 0.11
C ASN A 175 27.95 -9.76 -1.27
N GLY A 176 27.38 -8.89 -2.09
CA GLY A 176 26.84 -9.23 -3.40
C GLY A 176 25.47 -9.89 -3.39
N GLN A 177 24.94 -10.29 -2.25
CA GLN A 177 23.65 -10.94 -2.11
C GLN A 177 22.54 -9.94 -1.81
N LEU A 178 21.35 -10.16 -2.38
CA LEU A 178 20.14 -9.41 -2.04
C LEU A 178 19.64 -9.85 -0.67
N MET A 179 19.55 -8.88 0.22
CA MET A 179 18.99 -9.04 1.56
C MET A 179 17.66 -8.31 1.63
N LEU A 180 16.67 -8.90 2.27
CA LEU A 180 15.32 -8.37 2.40
C LEU A 180 14.96 -8.20 3.88
N THR A 181 14.54 -6.99 4.26
CA THR A 181 14.09 -6.67 5.61
C THR A 181 12.57 -6.42 5.59
N PRO A 182 11.75 -7.27 6.24
CA PRO A 182 10.30 -7.06 6.32
C PRO A 182 9.98 -5.77 7.07
N ILE A 183 9.03 -4.99 6.55
CA ILE A 183 8.58 -3.75 7.23
C ILE A 183 7.41 -3.98 8.20
N LYS A 184 6.94 -5.21 8.34
CA LYS A 184 5.90 -5.62 9.30
C LYS A 184 6.10 -7.07 9.71
N ASN A 185 5.53 -7.42 10.88
CA ASN A 185 5.42 -8.83 11.28
C ASN A 185 4.41 -9.56 10.39
N VAL A 186 4.78 -10.75 9.90
CA VAL A 186 3.90 -11.62 9.11
C VAL A 186 4.07 -13.06 9.58
N PRO A 187 3.36 -13.47 10.66
CA PRO A 187 3.57 -14.74 11.34
C PRO A 187 3.45 -15.97 10.44
N GLN A 188 2.54 -15.95 9.48
CA GLN A 188 2.33 -17.05 8.51
C GLN A 188 3.58 -17.40 7.69
N PHE A 189 4.48 -16.43 7.48
CA PHE A 189 5.78 -16.62 6.81
C PHE A 189 6.94 -16.58 7.79
N LYS A 190 6.68 -16.46 9.10
CA LYS A 190 7.70 -16.26 10.14
C LYS A 190 8.58 -15.03 9.88
N PHE A 191 8.01 -13.97 9.28
CA PHE A 191 8.70 -12.70 9.10
C PHE A 191 8.52 -11.82 10.34
N VAL A 192 9.64 -11.30 10.82
CA VAL A 192 9.69 -10.35 11.94
C VAL A 192 10.13 -8.99 11.41
N GLU A 193 9.40 -7.92 11.75
CA GLU A 193 9.72 -6.55 11.33
C GLU A 193 11.17 -6.21 11.68
N GLY A 194 11.92 -5.71 10.72
CA GLY A 194 13.31 -5.28 10.89
C GLY A 194 14.34 -6.42 10.90
N HIS A 195 13.93 -7.68 10.93
CA HIS A 195 14.86 -8.81 10.86
C HIS A 195 15.27 -9.10 9.42
N GLN A 196 16.54 -8.86 9.10
CA GLN A 196 17.09 -9.05 7.76
C GLN A 196 17.27 -10.54 7.44
N LEU A 197 16.82 -10.94 6.26
CA LEU A 197 16.93 -12.31 5.71
C LEU A 197 17.57 -12.25 4.32
N SER A 198 18.17 -13.34 3.88
CA SER A 198 18.53 -13.45 2.47
C SER A 198 17.28 -13.53 1.59
N ALA A 199 17.35 -12.98 0.38
CA ALA A 199 16.22 -13.08 -0.56
C ALA A 199 15.85 -14.54 -0.85
N GLN A 200 16.85 -15.44 -0.91
CA GLN A 200 16.62 -16.88 -1.09
C GLN A 200 15.78 -17.47 0.05
N GLU A 201 16.08 -17.11 1.30
CA GLU A 201 15.30 -17.57 2.46
C GLU A 201 13.87 -17.02 2.44
N VAL A 202 13.70 -15.74 2.10
CA VAL A 202 12.35 -15.11 1.94
C VAL A 202 11.56 -15.87 0.88
N LEU A 203 12.14 -16.12 -0.30
CA LEU A 203 11.48 -16.84 -1.39
C LEU A 203 11.13 -18.27 -1.01
N ALA A 204 12.02 -18.97 -0.31
CA ALA A 204 11.73 -20.34 0.16
C ALA A 204 10.51 -20.38 1.08
N ARG A 205 10.40 -19.43 2.02
CA ARG A 205 9.27 -19.32 2.93
C ARG A 205 7.95 -18.98 2.19
N LEU A 206 8.00 -18.06 1.22
CA LEU A 206 6.85 -17.68 0.40
C LEU A 206 6.35 -18.85 -0.47
N SER A 207 7.27 -19.60 -1.07
CA SER A 207 6.95 -20.76 -1.94
C SER A 207 6.24 -21.88 -1.18
N LEU A 208 6.62 -22.13 0.07
CA LEU A 208 5.95 -23.12 0.91
C LEU A 208 4.46 -22.79 1.06
N VAL A 209 4.13 -21.53 1.28
CA VAL A 209 2.73 -21.08 1.44
C VAL A 209 2.01 -21.01 0.09
N ALA A 210 2.69 -20.60 -0.98
CA ALA A 210 2.10 -20.57 -2.32
C ALA A 210 1.64 -21.96 -2.78
N LYS A 211 2.44 -23.00 -2.51
CA LYS A 211 2.08 -24.39 -2.85
C LYS A 211 0.90 -24.95 -2.06
N THR A 212 0.64 -24.41 -0.87
CA THR A 212 -0.48 -24.85 -0.01
C THR A 212 -1.78 -24.10 -0.30
N ARG A 213 -1.73 -22.95 -0.96
CA ARG A 213 -2.91 -22.24 -1.43
C ARG A 213 -3.48 -22.96 -2.66
N LYS A 214 -4.64 -23.60 -2.51
CA LYS A 214 -5.44 -24.03 -3.66
C LYS A 214 -5.72 -22.79 -4.52
N PRO A 215 -5.64 -22.90 -5.86
CA PRO A 215 -6.10 -21.83 -6.74
C PRO A 215 -7.53 -21.45 -6.32
N THR A 216 -7.76 -20.21 -5.98
CA THR A 216 -9.13 -19.71 -5.80
C THR A 216 -9.76 -19.83 -7.17
N GLU A 217 -10.80 -20.66 -7.31
CA GLU A 217 -11.54 -20.76 -8.56
C GLU A 217 -11.94 -19.34 -9.01
N PRO A 218 -11.73 -19.00 -10.27
CA PRO A 218 -12.16 -17.71 -10.78
C PRO A 218 -13.67 -17.59 -10.52
N HIS A 219 -14.07 -16.55 -9.81
CA HIS A 219 -15.47 -16.20 -9.64
C HIS A 219 -16.07 -16.07 -11.06
N THR A 220 -16.80 -17.07 -11.48
CA THR A 220 -17.66 -16.97 -12.67
C THR A 220 -18.70 -15.90 -12.33
N PRO A 221 -18.80 -14.82 -13.10
CA PRO A 221 -19.87 -13.84 -12.90
C PRO A 221 -21.19 -14.59 -13.02
N GLN A 222 -22.01 -14.56 -11.98
CA GLN A 222 -23.39 -15.01 -12.07
C GLN A 222 -24.08 -14.07 -13.06
N GLU A 223 -24.50 -14.59 -14.19
CA GLU A 223 -25.39 -13.88 -15.11
C GLU A 223 -26.68 -13.52 -14.36
N PRO A 224 -27.12 -12.25 -14.45
CA PRO A 224 -28.41 -11.87 -13.87
C PRO A 224 -29.51 -12.55 -14.66
N GLY A 225 -30.25 -13.43 -13.97
CA GLY A 225 -31.49 -14.02 -14.45
C GLY A 225 -32.65 -13.02 -14.45
#